data_f26142bf338b31b96c50921a590b7c5b
#
_entry.id   f26142bf338b31b96c50921a590b7c5b
#
_cell.length_a   1.000
_cell.length_b   1.000
_cell.length_c   1.000
_cell.angle_alpha   90.00
_cell.angle_beta   90.00
_cell.angle_gamma   90.00
#
_symmetry.space_group_name_H-M   'P 1'
#
loop_
_entity.id
_entity.type
_entity.pdbx_description
1 polymer ?
#
loop_
_entity_poly.entity_id
_entity_poly.type
_entity_poly.pdbx_seq_one_letter_code
_entity_poly.pdbx_strand_id
1 'polypeptide(L)'
;MKHLQFTDEHGSFSIEQPENTSYLYFPLASEKGLKSSVTPNLGGDAKIDQETFLLEPVSAENLHNNRSVRNFWLVSDTGEVFSASGASAEQEAARFTKLQDDSRITAGFMWHSMERISKSQAVRTVVTSFIPVRDNAEIMYITVRNLSDSAKVLIPFAAVPVYGRSADNIRDHRNVTSMLHRIRTESHGVLVRPTMSFDERGHRPNSMIYYVYGCSGAGEAPESFFPTVEEFLGEGGTYTH
;
A
#
# COMPACT_ATOMS: atom_id res chain seq x y z
N MET A 1 -15.68 -16.40 -14.54
CA MET A 1 -15.10 -16.05 -13.23
C MET A 1 -15.49 -17.16 -12.26
N LYS A 2 -14.60 -18.15 -12.07
CA LYS A 2 -14.92 -19.35 -11.29
C LYS A 2 -14.90 -19.17 -9.76
N HIS A 3 -14.59 -17.99 -9.25
CA HIS A 3 -14.28 -17.80 -7.83
C HIS A 3 -14.95 -16.59 -7.17
N LEU A 4 -15.84 -15.88 -7.88
CA LEU A 4 -16.61 -14.77 -7.31
C LEU A 4 -17.83 -15.32 -6.58
N GLN A 5 -17.99 -14.95 -5.31
CA GLN A 5 -19.16 -15.30 -4.49
C GLN A 5 -19.69 -14.03 -3.81
N PHE A 6 -20.98 -13.75 -3.96
CA PHE A 6 -21.64 -12.72 -3.14
C PHE A 6 -21.82 -13.25 -1.72
N THR A 7 -21.48 -12.42 -0.73
CA THR A 7 -21.49 -12.78 0.69
C THR A 7 -22.70 -12.25 1.43
N ASP A 8 -23.40 -11.26 0.84
CA ASP A 8 -24.62 -10.67 1.38
C ASP A 8 -25.55 -10.12 0.27
N GLU A 9 -26.71 -9.61 0.67
CA GLU A 9 -27.70 -8.97 -0.22
C GLU A 9 -27.35 -7.54 -0.59
N HIS A 10 -26.30 -6.95 0.01
CA HIS A 10 -25.87 -5.56 -0.22
C HIS A 10 -24.75 -5.43 -1.24
N GLY A 11 -24.40 -6.57 -1.89
CA GLY A 11 -23.40 -6.60 -2.95
C GLY A 11 -21.97 -6.81 -2.49
N SER A 12 -21.76 -7.16 -1.21
CA SER A 12 -20.44 -7.60 -0.77
C SER A 12 -20.11 -8.97 -1.39
N PHE A 13 -18.86 -9.16 -1.75
CA PHE A 13 -18.42 -10.37 -2.45
C PHE A 13 -17.02 -10.81 -2.02
N SER A 14 -16.67 -12.03 -2.34
CA SER A 14 -15.32 -12.56 -2.19
C SER A 14 -14.78 -13.16 -3.49
N ILE A 15 -13.47 -13.08 -3.67
CA ILE A 15 -12.73 -13.67 -4.79
C ILE A 15 -11.51 -14.39 -4.22
N GLU A 16 -11.33 -15.65 -4.62
CA GLU A 16 -10.11 -16.41 -4.34
C GLU A 16 -9.04 -16.05 -5.37
N GLN A 17 -7.76 -15.99 -4.94
CA GLN A 17 -6.61 -15.64 -5.79
C GLN A 17 -6.86 -14.37 -6.62
N PRO A 18 -7.26 -13.25 -5.99
CA PRO A 18 -7.72 -12.06 -6.71
C PRO A 18 -6.60 -11.41 -7.53
N GLU A 19 -5.34 -11.57 -7.16
CA GLU A 19 -4.17 -11.08 -7.89
C GLU A 19 -4.00 -11.72 -9.27
N ASN A 20 -4.67 -12.85 -9.52
CA ASN A 20 -4.69 -13.53 -10.82
C ASN A 20 -5.77 -12.97 -11.75
N THR A 21 -6.57 -12.00 -11.27
CA THR A 21 -7.63 -11.35 -12.05
C THR A 21 -7.11 -10.04 -12.64
N SER A 22 -7.11 -9.93 -13.96
CA SER A 22 -6.65 -8.73 -14.66
C SER A 22 -7.58 -7.53 -14.39
N TYR A 23 -6.99 -6.34 -14.27
CA TYR A 23 -7.69 -5.06 -14.11
C TYR A 23 -8.63 -4.95 -12.89
N LEU A 24 -8.45 -5.81 -11.90
CA LEU A 24 -9.21 -5.72 -10.66
C LEU A 24 -8.65 -4.60 -9.78
N TYR A 25 -9.50 -3.67 -9.38
CA TYR A 25 -9.19 -2.65 -8.38
C TYR A 25 -10.44 -2.25 -7.60
N PHE A 26 -10.24 -1.68 -6.43
CA PHE A 26 -11.29 -1.26 -5.52
C PHE A 26 -11.19 0.26 -5.31
N PRO A 27 -12.26 1.03 -5.64
CA PRO A 27 -12.29 2.45 -5.35
C PRO A 27 -12.60 2.68 -3.87
N LEU A 28 -11.88 3.61 -3.26
CA LEU A 28 -12.17 4.15 -1.94
C LEU A 28 -12.30 5.66 -2.06
N ALA A 29 -13.21 6.28 -1.31
CA ALA A 29 -13.40 7.72 -1.36
C ALA A 29 -13.97 8.29 -0.05
N SER A 30 -13.71 9.57 0.21
CA SER A 30 -14.34 10.35 1.28
C SER A 30 -15.13 11.54 0.72
N GLU A 31 -16.03 12.08 1.52
CA GLU A 31 -16.73 13.34 1.22
C GLU A 31 -15.78 14.55 1.20
N LYS A 32 -14.61 14.45 1.81
CA LYS A 32 -13.55 15.47 1.81
C LYS A 32 -12.73 15.51 0.52
N GLY A 33 -12.93 14.54 -0.39
CA GLY A 33 -12.33 14.51 -1.72
C GLY A 33 -11.17 13.53 -1.90
N LEU A 34 -10.65 12.89 -0.84
CA LEU A 34 -9.67 11.84 -1.00
C LEU A 34 -10.29 10.68 -1.79
N LYS A 35 -9.59 10.24 -2.82
CA LYS A 35 -9.94 9.11 -3.67
C LYS A 35 -8.73 8.20 -3.78
N SER A 36 -8.97 6.91 -3.75
CA SER A 36 -7.94 5.90 -3.90
C SER A 36 -8.43 4.78 -4.79
N SER A 37 -7.54 4.24 -5.60
CA SER A 37 -7.73 2.98 -6.30
C SER A 37 -6.74 1.96 -5.74
N VAL A 38 -7.23 0.81 -5.32
CA VAL A 38 -6.38 -0.21 -4.68
C VAL A 38 -6.54 -1.54 -5.42
N THR A 39 -5.42 -2.10 -5.87
CA THR A 39 -5.38 -3.43 -6.49
C THR A 39 -5.27 -4.52 -5.42
N PRO A 40 -5.50 -5.81 -5.76
CA PRO A 40 -5.30 -6.91 -4.81
C PRO A 40 -3.90 -6.98 -4.19
N ASN A 41 -2.90 -6.48 -4.89
CA ASN A 41 -1.52 -6.37 -4.39
C ASN A 41 -1.25 -5.04 -3.66
N LEU A 42 -2.29 -4.32 -3.26
CA LEU A 42 -2.24 -3.03 -2.56
C LEU A 42 -1.54 -1.90 -3.34
N GLY A 43 -1.39 -2.07 -4.65
CA GLY A 43 -0.96 -1.03 -5.58
C GLY A 43 -2.08 -0.03 -5.89
N GLY A 44 -1.81 0.89 -6.81
CA GLY A 44 -2.74 1.92 -7.23
C GLY A 44 -2.39 3.30 -6.69
N ASP A 45 -3.22 4.28 -6.99
CA ASP A 45 -2.99 5.67 -6.58
C ASP A 45 -3.86 6.12 -5.40
N ALA A 46 -3.52 7.29 -4.85
CA ALA A 46 -4.36 8.02 -3.91
C ALA A 46 -4.18 9.53 -4.15
N LYS A 47 -5.30 10.26 -4.25
CA LYS A 47 -5.31 11.69 -4.61
C LYS A 47 -6.55 12.41 -4.08
N ILE A 48 -6.46 13.72 -4.01
CA ILE A 48 -7.62 14.62 -3.87
C ILE A 48 -8.05 15.09 -5.27
N ASP A 49 -7.11 15.58 -6.07
CA ASP A 49 -7.29 16.09 -7.44
C ASP A 49 -6.05 15.79 -8.30
N GLN A 50 -5.98 16.34 -9.50
CA GLN A 50 -4.86 16.12 -10.42
C GLN A 50 -3.55 16.81 -9.97
N GLU A 51 -3.63 17.74 -9.06
CA GLU A 51 -2.47 18.45 -8.53
C GLU A 51 -1.96 17.84 -7.21
N THR A 52 -2.76 16.97 -6.58
CA THR A 52 -2.54 16.52 -5.21
C THR A 52 -2.62 15.00 -5.10
N PHE A 53 -1.52 14.34 -5.44
CA PHE A 53 -1.38 12.88 -5.31
C PHE A 53 -0.56 12.53 -4.08
N LEU A 54 -1.10 11.69 -3.22
CA LEU A 54 -0.37 11.06 -2.12
C LEU A 54 0.54 9.94 -2.65
N LEU A 55 0.00 9.07 -3.51
CA LEU A 55 0.71 8.00 -4.19
C LEU A 55 0.82 8.30 -5.68
N GLU A 56 1.81 7.68 -6.32
CA GLU A 56 2.09 7.88 -7.75
C GLU A 56 0.85 7.62 -8.62
N PRO A 57 0.50 8.54 -9.55
CA PRO A 57 -0.62 8.37 -10.45
C PRO A 57 -0.53 7.07 -11.24
N VAL A 58 -1.68 6.41 -11.41
CA VAL A 58 -1.80 5.21 -12.25
C VAL A 58 -2.70 5.47 -13.45
N SER A 59 -2.41 4.80 -14.55
CA SER A 59 -3.27 4.68 -15.71
C SER A 59 -3.82 3.25 -15.81
N ALA A 60 -4.75 3.01 -16.72
CA ALA A 60 -5.25 1.67 -16.99
C ALA A 60 -4.14 0.71 -17.41
N GLU A 61 -3.11 1.22 -18.10
CA GLU A 61 -1.98 0.42 -18.61
C GLU A 61 -1.01 0.02 -17.50
N ASN A 62 -0.81 0.87 -16.46
CA ASN A 62 0.18 0.61 -15.41
C ASN A 62 -0.41 0.26 -14.05
N LEU A 63 -1.73 0.14 -13.93
CA LEU A 63 -2.43 -0.11 -12.67
C LEU A 63 -1.87 -1.33 -11.91
N HIS A 64 -1.51 -2.39 -12.64
CA HIS A 64 -0.99 -3.63 -12.07
C HIS A 64 0.53 -3.75 -12.07
N ASN A 65 1.22 -2.79 -12.68
CA ASN A 65 2.68 -2.74 -12.77
C ASN A 65 3.27 -1.55 -12.01
N ASN A 66 2.44 -0.82 -11.30
CA ASN A 66 2.87 0.30 -10.50
C ASN A 66 3.72 -0.19 -9.32
N ARG A 67 4.90 0.41 -9.16
CA ARG A 67 5.83 0.12 -8.06
C ARG A 67 5.49 0.84 -6.76
N SER A 68 4.59 1.82 -6.81
CA SER A 68 4.06 2.51 -5.63
C SER A 68 3.02 1.65 -4.92
N VAL A 69 3.49 0.57 -4.31
CA VAL A 69 2.65 -0.38 -3.58
C VAL A 69 2.66 -0.01 -2.10
N ARG A 70 1.49 0.10 -1.50
CA ARG A 70 1.36 0.07 -0.05
C ARG A 70 1.74 -1.33 0.39
N ASN A 71 2.76 -1.50 1.19
CA ASN A 71 3.19 -2.84 1.55
C ASN A 71 3.37 -2.99 3.06
N PHE A 72 3.23 -4.23 3.49
CA PHE A 72 3.47 -4.64 4.85
C PHE A 72 4.17 -6.00 4.82
N TRP A 73 5.36 -6.03 5.42
CA TRP A 73 6.17 -7.25 5.49
C TRP A 73 6.26 -7.74 6.92
N LEU A 74 6.42 -9.03 7.05
CA LEU A 74 6.81 -9.71 8.27
C LEU A 74 8.16 -10.39 8.01
N VAL A 75 9.13 -10.08 8.83
CA VAL A 75 10.45 -10.71 8.79
C VAL A 75 10.57 -11.62 9.99
N SER A 76 10.86 -12.91 9.76
CA SER A 76 11.09 -13.87 10.84
C SER A 76 12.47 -13.72 11.45
N ASP A 77 12.70 -14.35 12.59
CA ASP A 77 14.01 -14.44 13.23
C ASP A 77 15.05 -15.22 12.41
N THR A 78 14.59 -16.01 11.42
CA THR A 78 15.46 -16.70 10.45
C THR A 78 15.76 -15.84 9.19
N GLY A 79 15.20 -14.64 9.11
CA GLY A 79 15.37 -13.73 7.98
C GLY A 79 14.43 -13.99 6.79
N GLU A 80 13.45 -14.91 6.93
CA GLU A 80 12.44 -15.10 5.89
C GLU A 80 11.49 -13.91 5.83
N VAL A 81 11.20 -13.42 4.62
CA VAL A 81 10.35 -12.26 4.36
C VAL A 81 9.01 -12.71 3.77
N PHE A 82 7.93 -12.29 4.39
CA PHE A 82 6.58 -12.48 3.88
C PHE A 82 5.90 -11.12 3.66
N SER A 83 5.42 -10.88 2.45
CA SER A 83 4.66 -9.67 2.11
C SER A 83 3.16 -9.92 2.18
N ALA A 84 2.44 -9.09 2.92
CA ALA A 84 0.97 -9.14 2.97
C ALA A 84 0.33 -8.74 1.62
N SER A 85 1.03 -7.95 0.80
CA SER A 85 0.59 -7.60 -0.56
C SER A 85 0.93 -8.68 -1.60
N GLY A 86 1.74 -9.67 -1.24
CA GLY A 86 2.23 -10.69 -2.18
C GLY A 86 3.33 -10.21 -3.12
N ALA A 87 4.03 -9.14 -2.74
CA ALA A 87 5.03 -8.47 -3.59
C ALA A 87 6.47 -8.77 -3.15
N SER A 88 6.75 -9.85 -2.44
CA SER A 88 8.14 -10.32 -2.27
C SER A 88 8.60 -11.07 -3.53
N ALA A 89 9.90 -11.11 -3.78
CA ALA A 89 10.47 -11.83 -4.92
C ALA A 89 10.06 -13.31 -4.95
N GLU A 90 10.06 -13.94 -3.79
CA GLU A 90 9.65 -15.34 -3.62
C GLU A 90 8.18 -15.56 -3.97
N GLN A 91 7.29 -14.67 -3.51
CA GLN A 91 5.86 -14.72 -3.78
C GLN A 91 5.55 -14.45 -5.25
N GLU A 92 6.26 -13.50 -5.88
CA GLU A 92 6.12 -13.23 -7.32
C GLU A 92 6.60 -14.43 -8.16
N ALA A 93 7.70 -15.05 -7.81
CA ALA A 93 8.21 -16.25 -8.48
C ALA A 93 7.27 -17.47 -8.32
N ALA A 94 6.56 -17.55 -7.19
CA ALA A 94 5.60 -18.63 -6.92
C ALA A 94 4.25 -18.43 -7.64
N ARG A 95 3.97 -17.23 -8.17
CA ARG A 95 2.69 -16.89 -8.79
C ARG A 95 2.34 -17.83 -9.95
N PHE A 96 1.09 -18.26 -10.01
CA PHE A 96 0.56 -19.26 -10.96
C PHE A 96 1.13 -20.69 -10.80
N THR A 97 1.90 -20.94 -9.75
CA THR A 97 2.39 -22.28 -9.42
C THR A 97 1.62 -22.89 -8.24
N LYS A 98 1.91 -24.14 -7.90
CA LYS A 98 1.37 -24.79 -6.70
C LYS A 98 1.92 -24.23 -5.37
N LEU A 99 3.00 -23.45 -5.46
CA LEU A 99 3.65 -22.81 -4.32
C LEU A 99 3.04 -21.44 -3.98
N GLN A 100 2.18 -20.91 -4.84
CA GLN A 100 1.50 -19.65 -4.60
C GLN A 100 0.74 -19.69 -3.28
N ASP A 101 0.87 -18.61 -2.48
CA ASP A 101 0.14 -18.45 -1.24
C ASP A 101 -1.38 -18.50 -1.48
N ASP A 102 -2.11 -18.97 -0.48
CA ASP A 102 -3.56 -18.86 -0.53
C ASP A 102 -3.97 -17.44 -0.20
N SER A 103 -4.76 -16.83 -1.07
CA SER A 103 -5.22 -15.47 -0.92
C SER A 103 -6.70 -15.33 -1.25
N ARG A 104 -7.37 -14.43 -0.54
CA ARG A 104 -8.78 -14.09 -0.73
C ARG A 104 -8.98 -12.60 -0.52
N ILE A 105 -9.77 -11.98 -1.37
CA ILE A 105 -10.31 -10.65 -1.11
C ILE A 105 -11.79 -10.73 -0.80
N THR A 106 -12.21 -9.99 0.22
CA THR A 106 -13.62 -9.70 0.47
C THR A 106 -13.80 -8.20 0.34
N ALA A 107 -14.78 -7.77 -0.44
CA ALA A 107 -15.01 -6.35 -0.68
C ALA A 107 -16.49 -6.01 -0.62
N GLY A 108 -16.77 -4.80 -0.22
CA GLY A 108 -18.08 -4.18 -0.20
C GLY A 108 -17.99 -2.72 -0.63
N PHE A 109 -19.02 -1.95 -0.33
CA PHE A 109 -19.07 -0.54 -0.69
C PHE A 109 -18.00 0.27 0.10
N MET A 110 -17.02 0.81 -0.63
CA MET A 110 -15.93 1.65 -0.10
C MET A 110 -15.02 0.98 0.95
N TRP A 111 -14.89 -0.33 0.91
CA TRP A 111 -13.92 -1.08 1.70
C TRP A 111 -13.54 -2.39 1.00
N HIS A 112 -12.36 -2.88 1.31
CA HIS A 112 -11.95 -4.23 0.96
C HIS A 112 -11.02 -4.79 2.03
N SER A 113 -10.94 -6.12 2.09
CA SER A 113 -10.11 -6.86 3.02
C SER A 113 -9.36 -7.95 2.27
N MET A 114 -8.05 -7.84 2.21
CA MET A 114 -7.17 -8.80 1.55
C MET A 114 -6.59 -9.75 2.59
N GLU A 115 -6.93 -11.01 2.49
CA GLU A 115 -6.38 -12.10 3.28
C GLU A 115 -5.29 -12.81 2.49
N ARG A 116 -4.17 -13.13 3.15
CA ARG A 116 -3.10 -13.95 2.60
C ARG A 116 -2.54 -14.88 3.67
N ILE A 117 -2.29 -16.11 3.27
CA ILE A 117 -1.72 -17.16 4.13
C ILE A 117 -0.38 -17.59 3.56
N SER A 118 0.69 -17.32 4.32
CA SER A 118 2.00 -17.87 4.02
C SER A 118 2.03 -19.36 4.35
N LYS A 119 2.30 -20.19 3.34
CA LYS A 119 2.44 -21.63 3.51
C LYS A 119 3.75 -22.01 4.19
N SER A 120 4.83 -21.27 3.91
CA SER A 120 6.15 -21.51 4.50
C SER A 120 6.20 -21.10 5.97
N GLN A 121 5.70 -19.91 6.28
CA GLN A 121 5.75 -19.37 7.65
C GLN A 121 4.55 -19.75 8.52
N ALA A 122 3.51 -20.36 7.99
CA ALA A 122 2.26 -20.64 8.68
C ALA A 122 1.70 -19.37 9.40
N VAL A 123 1.66 -18.26 8.68
CA VAL A 123 1.15 -16.96 9.15
C VAL A 123 0.03 -16.50 8.23
N ARG A 124 -1.03 -15.99 8.82
CA ARG A 124 -2.14 -15.34 8.12
C ARG A 124 -2.08 -13.84 8.36
N THR A 125 -2.15 -13.07 7.29
CA THR A 125 -2.37 -11.62 7.34
C THR A 125 -3.73 -11.26 6.76
N VAL A 126 -4.37 -10.25 7.32
CA VAL A 126 -5.57 -9.63 6.77
C VAL A 126 -5.34 -8.13 6.76
N VAL A 127 -5.40 -7.52 5.58
CA VAL A 127 -5.27 -6.08 5.37
C VAL A 127 -6.64 -5.54 4.96
N THR A 128 -7.27 -4.79 5.85
CA THR A 128 -8.54 -4.11 5.56
C THR A 128 -8.26 -2.65 5.25
N SER A 129 -8.66 -2.21 4.06
CA SER A 129 -8.46 -0.85 3.59
C SER A 129 -9.80 -0.14 3.43
N PHE A 130 -9.87 1.10 3.91
CA PHE A 130 -11.02 1.99 3.79
C PHE A 130 -10.61 3.44 3.98
N ILE A 131 -11.49 4.36 3.58
CA ILE A 131 -11.35 5.79 3.85
C ILE A 131 -12.54 6.22 4.71
N PRO A 132 -12.33 6.81 5.92
CA PRO A 132 -13.41 7.38 6.71
C PRO A 132 -14.14 8.46 5.93
N VAL A 133 -15.47 8.50 6.03
CA VAL A 133 -16.33 9.37 5.21
C VAL A 133 -15.94 10.85 5.30
N ARG A 134 -15.54 11.32 6.48
CA ARG A 134 -15.28 12.73 6.76
C ARG A 134 -13.81 13.11 6.87
N ASP A 135 -12.90 12.19 6.49
CA ASP A 135 -11.45 12.42 6.65
C ASP A 135 -10.71 12.21 5.32
N ASN A 136 -9.61 12.92 5.16
CA ASN A 136 -8.66 12.72 4.07
C ASN A 136 -7.54 11.78 4.53
N ALA A 137 -7.92 10.58 4.99
CA ALA A 137 -7.01 9.55 5.44
C ALA A 137 -7.43 8.19 4.89
N GLU A 138 -6.53 7.51 4.21
CA GLU A 138 -6.68 6.08 3.89
C GLU A 138 -6.14 5.26 5.06
N ILE A 139 -6.93 4.33 5.54
CA ILE A 139 -6.57 3.46 6.66
C ILE A 139 -6.34 2.05 6.16
N MET A 140 -5.21 1.48 6.54
CA MET A 140 -4.90 0.06 6.40
C MET A 140 -4.87 -0.55 7.81
N TYR A 141 -5.90 -1.32 8.14
CA TYR A 141 -5.95 -2.07 9.39
C TYR A 141 -5.43 -3.49 9.15
N ILE A 142 -4.34 -3.85 9.83
CA ILE A 142 -3.63 -5.11 9.58
C ILE A 142 -3.74 -6.02 10.79
N THR A 143 -4.21 -7.25 10.56
CA THR A 143 -4.19 -8.33 11.55
C THR A 143 -3.20 -9.40 11.13
N VAL A 144 -2.40 -9.87 12.08
CA VAL A 144 -1.46 -10.97 11.90
C VAL A 144 -1.85 -12.10 12.84
N ARG A 145 -1.93 -13.31 12.32
CA ARG A 145 -2.24 -14.51 13.10
C ARG A 145 -1.21 -15.60 12.84
N ASN A 146 -0.60 -16.10 13.90
CA ASN A 146 0.20 -17.31 13.87
C ASN A 146 -0.74 -18.52 13.74
N LEU A 147 -0.53 -19.34 12.72
CA LEU A 147 -1.30 -20.56 12.46
C LEU A 147 -0.58 -21.83 12.94
N SER A 148 0.64 -21.73 13.42
CA SER A 148 1.40 -22.85 13.96
C SER A 148 1.16 -23.02 15.47
N ASP A 149 1.52 -24.18 15.98
CA ASP A 149 1.44 -24.49 17.41
C ASP A 149 2.64 -23.96 18.23
N SER A 150 3.65 -23.36 17.56
CA SER A 150 4.83 -22.79 18.19
C SER A 150 4.78 -21.27 18.20
N ALA A 151 5.40 -20.63 19.21
CA ALA A 151 5.58 -19.19 19.23
C ALA A 151 6.50 -18.75 18.08
N LYS A 152 6.22 -17.57 17.51
CA LYS A 152 7.02 -16.96 16.44
C LYS A 152 7.42 -15.55 16.83
N VAL A 153 8.62 -15.19 16.44
CA VAL A 153 9.10 -13.81 16.50
C VAL A 153 9.04 -13.24 15.08
N LEU A 154 8.27 -12.19 14.91
CA LEU A 154 8.06 -11.54 13.61
C LEU A 154 8.26 -10.03 13.78
N ILE A 155 9.07 -9.44 12.93
CA ILE A 155 9.30 -8.00 12.89
C ILE A 155 8.46 -7.41 11.75
N PRO A 156 7.49 -6.55 12.06
CA PRO A 156 6.65 -5.93 11.04
C PRO A 156 7.33 -4.70 10.44
N PHE A 157 7.22 -4.56 9.12
CA PHE A 157 7.61 -3.38 8.37
C PHE A 157 6.45 -2.91 7.50
N ALA A 158 6.17 -1.62 7.49
CA ALA A 158 5.20 -1.02 6.58
C ALA A 158 5.88 0.02 5.69
N ALA A 159 5.54 0.05 4.42
CA ALA A 159 5.98 1.08 3.50
C ALA A 159 4.81 1.66 2.71
N VAL A 160 4.76 2.99 2.66
CA VAL A 160 3.85 3.76 1.84
C VAL A 160 4.69 4.82 1.12
N PRO A 161 4.99 4.63 -0.18
CA PRO A 161 5.85 5.54 -0.92
C PRO A 161 5.10 6.82 -1.25
N VAL A 162 5.38 7.89 -0.53
CA VAL A 162 4.73 9.18 -0.74
C VAL A 162 5.23 9.82 -2.03
N TYR A 163 4.31 10.10 -2.96
CA TYR A 163 4.59 10.83 -4.19
C TYR A 163 4.57 12.35 -3.98
N GLY A 164 3.53 12.90 -3.38
CA GLY A 164 3.42 14.27 -2.91
C GLY A 164 3.48 15.35 -4.00
N ARG A 165 2.97 15.09 -5.21
CA ARG A 165 3.10 15.95 -6.39
C ARG A 165 1.85 15.91 -7.27
N SER A 166 1.83 16.72 -8.34
CA SER A 166 0.81 16.66 -9.40
C SER A 166 1.05 15.47 -10.34
N ALA A 167 0.01 15.10 -11.10
CA ALA A 167 0.11 14.05 -12.11
C ALA A 167 1.16 14.35 -13.19
N ASP A 168 1.29 15.60 -13.60
CA ASP A 168 2.22 16.03 -14.67
C ASP A 168 3.68 15.82 -14.32
N ASN A 169 4.01 15.79 -13.04
CA ASN A 169 5.39 15.59 -12.58
C ASN A 169 5.98 14.20 -12.89
N ILE A 170 5.17 13.25 -13.30
CA ILE A 170 5.69 11.95 -13.77
C ILE A 170 6.57 12.13 -15.00
N ARG A 171 6.18 13.02 -15.92
CA ARG A 171 6.87 13.18 -17.21
C ARG A 171 8.08 14.11 -17.13
N ASP A 172 7.90 15.28 -16.55
CA ASP A 172 8.77 16.41 -16.86
C ASP A 172 9.80 16.77 -15.79
N HIS A 173 9.52 16.56 -14.50
CA HIS A 173 10.40 17.07 -13.43
C HIS A 173 10.55 16.09 -12.26
N ARG A 174 10.54 14.82 -12.55
CA ARG A 174 10.48 13.75 -11.56
C ARG A 174 11.54 13.86 -10.46
N ASN A 175 12.79 14.09 -10.83
CA ASN A 175 13.89 14.13 -9.88
C ASN A 175 13.96 15.48 -9.15
N VAL A 176 13.76 16.58 -9.86
CA VAL A 176 13.86 17.93 -9.28
C VAL A 176 12.78 18.15 -8.22
N THR A 177 11.55 17.71 -8.49
CA THR A 177 10.44 17.89 -7.54
C THR A 177 10.58 17.05 -6.28
N SER A 178 11.17 15.87 -6.34
CA SER A 178 11.43 15.06 -5.14
C SER A 178 12.47 15.71 -4.22
N MET A 179 13.46 16.39 -4.76
CA MET A 179 14.47 17.13 -4.00
C MET A 179 13.91 18.34 -3.24
N LEU A 180 12.70 18.79 -3.61
CA LEU A 180 12.03 19.92 -2.96
C LEU A 180 11.13 19.50 -1.80
N HIS A 181 11.04 18.22 -1.52
CA HIS A 181 10.30 17.71 -0.36
C HIS A 181 11.06 17.99 0.94
N ARG A 182 10.33 18.49 1.92
CA ARG A 182 10.84 18.59 3.29
C ARG A 182 10.21 17.48 4.10
N ILE A 183 11.05 16.59 4.60
CA ILE A 183 10.65 15.39 5.31
C ILE A 183 10.98 15.56 6.79
N ARG A 184 10.09 15.14 7.66
CA ARG A 184 10.27 15.15 9.11
C ARG A 184 9.65 13.89 9.70
N THR A 185 10.36 13.24 10.60
CA THR A 185 9.82 12.19 11.45
C THR A 185 9.09 12.78 12.64
N GLU A 186 8.03 12.14 13.05
CA GLU A 186 7.24 12.43 14.24
C GLU A 186 7.05 11.16 15.07
N SER A 187 6.38 11.26 16.21
CA SER A 187 6.26 10.13 17.14
C SER A 187 5.63 8.85 16.53
N HIS A 188 4.75 9.00 15.54
CA HIS A 188 4.02 7.87 14.94
C HIS A 188 4.25 7.71 13.43
N GLY A 189 5.15 8.47 12.84
CA GLY A 189 5.37 8.36 11.40
C GLY A 189 6.19 9.47 10.78
N VAL A 190 5.95 9.67 9.49
CA VAL A 190 6.69 10.59 8.64
C VAL A 190 5.74 11.62 8.04
N LEU A 191 6.15 12.88 8.10
CA LEU A 191 5.49 14.01 7.47
C LEU A 191 6.30 14.46 6.26
N VAL A 192 5.64 14.62 5.12
CA VAL A 192 6.23 15.12 3.88
C VAL A 192 5.55 16.42 3.48
N ARG A 193 6.32 17.49 3.35
CA ARG A 193 5.86 18.79 2.89
C ARG A 193 6.56 19.14 1.59
N PRO A 194 5.90 19.00 0.44
CA PRO A 194 6.40 19.54 -0.80
C PRO A 194 6.42 21.07 -0.72
N THR A 195 7.42 21.70 -1.33
CA THR A 195 7.50 23.17 -1.37
C THR A 195 6.90 23.73 -2.63
N MET A 196 6.95 22.97 -3.72
CA MET A 196 6.47 23.38 -5.04
C MET A 196 5.81 22.20 -5.76
N SER A 197 4.84 22.53 -6.62
CA SER A 197 4.30 21.66 -7.66
C SER A 197 4.62 22.24 -9.03
N PHE A 198 4.75 21.35 -10.01
CA PHE A 198 4.94 21.70 -11.41
C PHE A 198 3.75 21.13 -12.18
N ASP A 199 3.18 21.95 -13.03
CA ASP A 199 2.16 21.55 -13.99
C ASP A 199 2.44 22.24 -15.34
N GLU A 200 1.58 22.03 -16.32
CA GLU A 200 1.67 22.66 -17.66
C GLU A 200 1.69 24.20 -17.61
N ARG A 201 1.28 24.80 -16.50
CA ARG A 201 1.25 26.25 -16.29
C ARG A 201 2.51 26.77 -15.59
N GLY A 202 3.46 25.89 -15.27
CA GLY A 202 4.72 26.22 -14.60
C GLY A 202 4.76 25.88 -13.12
N HIS A 203 5.54 26.62 -12.36
CA HIS A 203 5.81 26.35 -10.95
C HIS A 203 4.79 27.04 -10.05
N ARG A 204 4.29 26.31 -9.04
CA ARG A 204 3.41 26.84 -8.01
C ARG A 204 3.87 26.43 -6.62
N PRO A 205 3.70 27.27 -5.59
CA PRO A 205 3.86 26.86 -4.21
C PRO A 205 2.89 25.69 -3.89
N ASN A 206 3.37 24.67 -3.21
CA ASN A 206 2.54 23.57 -2.72
C ASN A 206 2.46 23.66 -1.19
N SER A 207 1.27 23.88 -0.67
CA SER A 207 1.01 24.00 0.76
C SER A 207 0.47 22.72 1.39
N MET A 208 0.33 21.65 0.60
CA MET A 208 -0.15 20.37 1.11
C MET A 208 0.85 19.74 2.07
N ILE A 209 0.33 18.97 3.00
CA ILE A 209 1.12 18.16 3.92
C ILE A 209 0.60 16.73 3.83
N TYR A 210 1.51 15.80 3.59
CA TYR A 210 1.22 14.37 3.53
C TYR A 210 1.78 13.69 4.76
N TYR A 211 1.05 12.71 5.28
CA TYR A 211 1.45 11.92 6.44
C TYR A 211 1.39 10.44 6.12
N VAL A 212 2.36 9.70 6.62
CA VAL A 212 2.27 8.25 6.75
C VAL A 212 2.48 7.93 8.21
N TYR A 213 1.42 7.51 8.89
CA TYR A 213 1.43 7.18 10.31
C TYR A 213 1.10 5.71 10.53
N GLY A 214 1.66 5.13 11.57
CA GLY A 214 1.37 3.79 12.02
C GLY A 214 1.35 3.69 13.55
N CYS A 215 0.62 2.72 14.05
CA CYS A 215 0.65 2.32 15.45
C CYS A 215 0.25 0.85 15.59
N SER A 216 0.60 0.24 16.71
CA SER A 216 0.06 -1.05 17.11
C SER A 216 -1.43 -0.94 17.46
N GLY A 217 -2.13 -2.09 17.65
CA GLY A 217 -3.51 -2.11 18.13
C GLY A 217 -3.70 -1.50 19.53
N ALA A 218 -2.62 -1.34 20.29
CA ALA A 218 -2.60 -0.65 21.58
C ALA A 218 -2.28 0.86 21.47
N GLY A 219 -2.05 1.36 20.25
CA GLY A 219 -1.68 2.76 20.00
C GLY A 219 -0.18 3.05 20.16
N GLU A 220 0.66 2.03 20.28
CA GLU A 220 2.11 2.20 20.41
C GLU A 220 2.72 2.62 19.08
N ALA A 221 3.67 3.56 19.14
CA ALA A 221 4.37 4.05 17.97
C ALA A 221 5.30 2.98 17.37
N PRO A 222 5.64 3.04 16.07
CA PRO A 222 6.72 2.24 15.49
C PRO A 222 8.05 2.54 16.15
N GLU A 223 8.92 1.53 16.24
CA GLU A 223 10.25 1.66 16.87
C GLU A 223 11.21 2.52 16.03
N SER A 224 11.07 2.51 14.71
CA SER A 224 11.93 3.25 13.79
C SER A 224 11.22 3.67 12.51
N PHE A 225 11.82 4.62 11.80
CA PHE A 225 11.31 5.18 10.57
C PHE A 225 12.42 5.24 9.52
N PHE A 226 12.04 5.02 8.26
CA PHE A 226 12.89 5.19 7.08
C PHE A 226 12.30 6.29 6.21
N PRO A 227 12.64 7.56 6.44
CA PRO A 227 11.99 8.69 5.79
C PRO A 227 12.33 8.83 4.31
N THR A 228 13.40 8.19 3.83
CA THR A 228 13.80 8.19 2.43
C THR A 228 13.86 6.79 1.84
N VAL A 229 13.73 6.71 0.51
CA VAL A 229 13.81 5.44 -0.22
C VAL A 229 15.18 4.80 -0.07
N GLU A 230 16.24 5.60 -0.09
CA GLU A 230 17.62 5.13 0.02
C GLU A 230 17.87 4.45 1.37
N GLU A 231 17.35 5.03 2.45
CA GLU A 231 17.49 4.44 3.79
C GLU A 231 16.70 3.13 3.91
N PHE A 232 15.54 3.04 3.26
CA PHE A 232 14.70 1.85 3.34
C PHE A 232 15.21 0.70 2.47
N LEU A 233 15.56 0.98 1.22
CA LEU A 233 15.98 -0.05 0.26
C LEU A 233 17.45 -0.45 0.43
N GLY A 234 18.28 0.46 0.94
CA GLY A 234 19.72 0.25 0.98
C GLY A 234 20.36 0.21 -0.41
N GLU A 235 21.63 -0.15 -0.46
CA GLU A 235 22.40 -0.21 -1.70
C GLU A 235 21.99 -1.43 -2.54
N GLY A 236 21.46 -1.17 -3.76
CA GLY A 236 21.04 -2.22 -4.70
C GLY A 236 19.70 -2.89 -4.35
N GLY A 237 19.03 -2.47 -3.28
CA GLY A 237 17.72 -3.00 -2.88
C GLY A 237 16.57 -2.53 -3.76
N THR A 238 15.47 -3.27 -3.71
CA THR A 238 14.19 -2.93 -4.34
C THR A 238 13.05 -3.20 -3.37
N TYR A 239 11.82 -2.79 -3.71
CA TYR A 239 10.64 -3.10 -2.89
C TYR A 239 10.25 -4.59 -2.83
N THR A 240 10.92 -5.42 -3.59
CA THR A 240 10.69 -6.88 -3.64
C THR A 240 11.88 -7.70 -3.16
N HIS A 241 13.03 -7.05 -2.91
CA HIS A 241 14.27 -7.70 -2.49
C HIS A 241 14.93 -6.93 -1.33
#